data_87b2ce9b17418a2c41e144c932a6cea1
#
_entry.id   87b2ce9b17418a2c41e144c932a6cea1
#
_cell.length_a   1.000
_cell.length_b   1.000
_cell.length_c   1.000
_cell.angle_alpha   90.00
_cell.angle_beta   90.00
_cell.angle_gamma   90.00
#
_symmetry.space_group_name_H-M   'P 1'
#
loop_
_entity.id
_entity.type
_entity.pdbx_description
1 polymer ?
#
loop_
_entity_poly.entity_id
_entity_poly.type
_entity_poly.pdbx_seq_one_letter_code
_entity_poly.pdbx_strand_id
1 'polypeptide(L)'
;MLNTNVLRLLTSAAVAGFFVFPAQAADIEIKMLNKGSDGQAMVFEPAAVKANIGDVITFTPVDKGHDAAAVKGLIPDGVEEYKGKMNEALKVTIEKEGAYVFKCTPHVGMGMVALVVVGDAPANIEAVKAGKLPKKAREKLDEEIAKLNL
;
A
#
# COMPACT_ATOMS: atom_id res chain seq x y z
N MET A 1 68.36 -38.66 15.83
CA MET A 1 67.71 -37.46 16.41
C MET A 1 66.85 -36.85 15.34
N LEU A 2 65.51 -37.21 15.26
CA LEU A 2 64.57 -36.65 14.31
C LEU A 2 63.71 -35.62 15.03
N ASN A 3 63.75 -34.37 14.56
CA ASN A 3 62.95 -33.26 15.06
C ASN A 3 61.76 -33.12 14.16
N THR A 4 60.57 -33.51 14.63
CA THR A 4 59.28 -33.38 13.91
C THR A 4 58.58 -32.08 14.35
N ASN A 5 58.71 -31.03 13.56
CA ASN A 5 57.94 -29.82 13.72
C ASN A 5 56.50 -30.04 13.21
N VAL A 6 55.54 -30.15 14.14
CA VAL A 6 54.10 -30.19 13.84
C VAL A 6 53.60 -28.76 13.69
N LEU A 7 53.38 -28.34 12.45
CA LEU A 7 52.77 -27.06 12.11
C LEU A 7 51.24 -27.16 12.31
N ARG A 8 50.74 -26.56 13.38
CA ARG A 8 49.28 -26.45 13.63
C ARG A 8 48.69 -25.31 12.79
N LEU A 9 47.94 -25.67 11.76
CA LEU A 9 47.06 -24.72 11.04
C LEU A 9 45.89 -24.38 11.95
N LEU A 10 45.80 -23.14 12.38
CA LEU A 10 44.63 -22.57 13.02
C LEU A 10 43.67 -22.08 11.91
N THR A 11 42.65 -22.83 11.63
CA THR A 11 41.55 -22.39 10.76
C THR A 11 40.62 -21.48 11.54
N SER A 12 40.71 -20.17 11.29
CA SER A 12 39.75 -19.18 11.82
C SER A 12 38.46 -19.25 11.01
N ALA A 13 37.41 -19.81 11.60
CA ALA A 13 36.07 -19.75 11.02
C ALA A 13 35.49 -18.33 11.24
N ALA A 14 35.39 -17.54 10.17
CA ALA A 14 34.68 -16.27 10.20
C ALA A 14 33.17 -16.52 10.22
N VAL A 15 32.54 -16.30 11.36
CA VAL A 15 31.07 -16.30 11.48
C VAL A 15 30.56 -14.97 10.94
N ALA A 16 30.05 -14.99 9.72
CA ALA A 16 29.32 -13.85 9.15
C ALA A 16 27.98 -13.73 9.87
N GLY A 17 27.89 -12.82 10.82
CA GLY A 17 26.62 -12.50 11.49
C GLY A 17 25.69 -11.77 10.53
N PHE A 18 24.57 -12.38 10.16
CA PHE A 18 23.48 -11.69 9.46
C PHE A 18 22.79 -10.76 10.47
N PHE A 19 23.04 -9.46 10.36
CA PHE A 19 22.24 -8.45 11.06
C PHE A 19 20.88 -8.35 10.38
N VAL A 20 19.85 -8.97 10.97
CA VAL A 20 18.47 -8.74 10.60
C VAL A 20 18.05 -7.42 11.24
N PHE A 21 17.99 -6.36 10.44
CA PHE A 21 17.38 -5.10 10.89
C PHE A 21 15.85 -5.32 10.92
N PRO A 22 15.16 -4.97 12.03
CA PRO A 22 13.71 -4.98 12.03
C PRO A 22 13.20 -3.99 10.95
N ALA A 23 12.33 -4.45 10.07
CA ALA A 23 11.62 -3.57 9.15
C ALA A 23 10.78 -2.60 10.01
N GLN A 24 11.09 -1.31 9.94
CA GLN A 24 10.31 -0.29 10.65
C GLN A 24 9.05 -0.01 9.84
N ALA A 25 7.88 -0.06 10.49
CA ALA A 25 6.62 0.32 9.89
C ALA A 25 6.69 1.78 9.40
N ALA A 26 6.28 2.00 8.14
CA ALA A 26 6.19 3.33 7.56
C ALA A 26 4.80 3.94 7.79
N ASP A 27 4.72 5.27 7.91
CA ASP A 27 3.46 6.01 7.80
C ASP A 27 3.43 6.63 6.39
N ILE A 28 2.50 6.15 5.56
CA ILE A 28 2.33 6.54 4.15
C ILE A 28 1.12 7.45 4.05
N GLU A 29 1.34 8.72 3.73
CA GLU A 29 0.27 9.69 3.60
C GLU A 29 -0.36 9.66 2.19
N ILE A 30 -1.70 9.67 2.15
CA ILE A 30 -2.52 9.88 0.95
C ILE A 30 -3.41 11.09 1.22
N LYS A 31 -3.19 12.18 0.50
CA LYS A 31 -3.94 13.43 0.65
C LYS A 31 -5.28 13.35 -0.09
N MET A 32 -6.31 13.92 0.51
CA MET A 32 -7.62 14.12 -0.10
C MET A 32 -7.74 15.57 -0.56
N LEU A 33 -7.85 15.79 -1.87
CA LEU A 33 -7.70 17.10 -2.50
C LEU A 33 -8.87 17.42 -3.45
N ASN A 34 -9.30 18.69 -3.45
CA ASN A 34 -10.21 19.21 -4.48
C ASN A 34 -9.54 19.27 -5.85
N LYS A 35 -8.19 19.50 -5.85
CA LYS A 35 -7.39 19.56 -7.07
C LYS A 35 -6.01 19.00 -6.80
N GLY A 36 -5.61 18.00 -7.59
CA GLY A 36 -4.29 17.40 -7.54
C GLY A 36 -3.21 18.27 -8.17
N SER A 37 -1.97 17.87 -7.98
CA SER A 37 -0.79 18.54 -8.56
C SER A 37 -0.77 18.49 -10.10
N ASP A 38 -1.44 17.49 -10.69
CA ASP A 38 -1.65 17.33 -12.13
C ASP A 38 -2.84 18.13 -12.69
N GLY A 39 -3.56 18.85 -11.82
CA GLY A 39 -4.73 19.65 -12.17
C GLY A 39 -6.06 18.90 -12.21
N GLN A 40 -6.08 17.58 -11.98
CA GLN A 40 -7.30 16.80 -11.91
C GLN A 40 -8.12 17.18 -10.66
N ALA A 41 -9.45 17.18 -10.80
CA ALA A 41 -10.35 17.53 -9.72
C ALA A 41 -10.73 16.28 -8.91
N MET A 42 -10.90 16.46 -7.60
CA MET A 42 -11.37 15.45 -6.64
C MET A 42 -10.50 14.19 -6.69
N VAL A 43 -9.31 14.27 -6.07
CA VAL A 43 -8.29 13.21 -6.14
C VAL A 43 -7.79 12.78 -4.77
N PHE A 44 -7.37 11.53 -4.69
CA PHE A 44 -6.38 11.06 -3.72
C PHE A 44 -4.99 11.28 -4.31
N GLU A 45 -4.05 11.79 -3.53
CA GLU A 45 -2.67 12.01 -3.99
C GLU A 45 -1.64 11.55 -2.93
N PRO A 46 -0.80 10.56 -3.29
CA PRO A 46 -0.81 9.79 -4.53
C PRO A 46 -2.05 8.88 -4.64
N ALA A 47 -2.48 8.60 -5.89
CA ALA A 47 -3.63 7.73 -6.15
C ALA A 47 -3.31 6.23 -6.02
N ALA A 48 -2.02 5.86 -6.07
CA ALA A 48 -1.57 4.50 -5.81
C ALA A 48 -0.29 4.50 -4.99
N VAL A 49 -0.18 3.56 -4.05
CA VAL A 49 1.00 3.33 -3.21
C VAL A 49 1.29 1.83 -3.06
N LYS A 50 2.58 1.49 -2.91
CA LYS A 50 3.00 0.19 -2.40
C LYS A 50 3.26 0.30 -0.91
N ALA A 51 2.86 -0.72 -0.16
CA ALA A 51 3.05 -0.80 1.29
C ALA A 51 3.49 -2.21 1.69
N ASN A 52 3.95 -2.34 2.93
CA ASN A 52 4.29 -3.61 3.55
C ASN A 52 3.34 -3.91 4.71
N ILE A 53 3.29 -5.16 5.14
CA ILE A 53 2.58 -5.53 6.38
C ILE A 53 3.21 -4.75 7.55
N GLY A 54 2.37 -4.14 8.37
CA GLY A 54 2.75 -3.28 9.49
C GLY A 54 2.77 -1.78 9.16
N ASP A 55 2.83 -1.38 7.88
CA ASP A 55 2.73 0.03 7.50
C ASP A 55 1.35 0.61 7.83
N VAL A 56 1.31 1.92 8.04
CA VAL A 56 0.08 2.68 8.28
C VAL A 56 -0.18 3.59 7.09
N ILE A 57 -1.35 3.45 6.48
CA ILE A 57 -1.81 4.37 5.45
C ILE A 57 -2.68 5.43 6.11
N THR A 58 -2.27 6.69 6.00
CA THR A 58 -2.99 7.83 6.56
C THR A 58 -3.64 8.63 5.44
N PHE A 59 -4.98 8.57 5.34
CA PHE A 59 -5.75 9.43 4.45
C PHE A 59 -5.99 10.78 5.15
N THR A 60 -5.41 11.86 4.62
CA THR A 60 -5.45 13.19 5.23
C THR A 60 -6.36 14.13 4.44
N PRO A 61 -7.45 14.66 5.01
CA PRO A 61 -8.30 15.67 4.35
C PRO A 61 -7.59 17.02 4.35
N VAL A 62 -6.88 17.34 3.27
CA VAL A 62 -6.28 18.67 3.06
C VAL A 62 -7.38 19.69 2.74
N ASP A 63 -8.29 19.30 1.86
CA ASP A 63 -9.50 20.05 1.56
C ASP A 63 -10.73 19.45 2.25
N LYS A 64 -11.77 20.26 2.44
CA LYS A 64 -13.05 19.81 3.00
C LYS A 64 -13.91 19.10 1.97
N GLY A 65 -14.83 18.27 2.42
CA GLY A 65 -15.81 17.57 1.58
C GLY A 65 -15.35 16.17 1.17
N HIS A 66 -14.36 15.62 1.84
CA HIS A 66 -13.80 14.28 1.54
C HIS A 66 -13.91 13.32 2.71
N ASP A 67 -14.01 12.05 2.37
CA ASP A 67 -13.81 10.90 3.24
C ASP A 67 -12.93 9.85 2.53
N ALA A 68 -12.52 8.83 3.25
CA ALA A 68 -11.91 7.64 2.66
C ALA A 68 -12.64 6.41 3.20
N ALA A 69 -13.10 5.55 2.32
CA ALA A 69 -13.76 4.29 2.68
C ALA A 69 -13.30 3.16 1.77
N ALA A 70 -13.07 1.98 2.35
CA ALA A 70 -12.77 0.79 1.57
C ALA A 70 -13.93 0.44 0.64
N VAL A 71 -13.62 -0.02 -0.57
CA VAL A 71 -14.63 -0.51 -1.50
C VAL A 71 -14.91 -1.97 -1.18
N LYS A 72 -16.14 -2.27 -0.80
CA LYS A 72 -16.58 -3.64 -0.46
C LYS A 72 -16.27 -4.63 -1.57
N GLY A 73 -15.61 -5.74 -1.23
CA GLY A 73 -15.20 -6.78 -2.17
C GLY A 73 -13.94 -6.44 -2.99
N LEU A 74 -13.35 -5.24 -2.80
CA LEU A 74 -12.10 -4.82 -3.44
C LEU A 74 -10.98 -4.58 -2.40
N ILE A 75 -11.01 -5.33 -1.33
CA ILE A 75 -9.99 -5.47 -0.30
C ILE A 75 -9.73 -6.96 -0.08
N PRO A 76 -8.61 -7.37 0.52
CA PRO A 76 -8.34 -8.79 0.79
C PRO A 76 -9.40 -9.42 1.68
N ASP A 77 -9.74 -10.68 1.42
CA ASP A 77 -10.72 -11.42 2.21
C ASP A 77 -10.32 -11.49 3.68
N GLY A 78 -11.29 -11.28 4.58
CA GLY A 78 -11.10 -11.32 6.02
C GLY A 78 -10.49 -10.05 6.62
N VAL A 79 -10.24 -9.01 5.82
CA VAL A 79 -9.87 -7.68 6.30
C VAL A 79 -11.13 -6.89 6.63
N GLU A 80 -11.09 -6.13 7.73
CA GLU A 80 -12.19 -5.26 8.13
C GLU A 80 -12.45 -4.15 7.10
N GLU A 81 -13.73 -3.82 6.88
CA GLU A 81 -14.11 -2.71 6.02
C GLU A 81 -13.82 -1.37 6.72
N TYR A 82 -12.80 -0.67 6.26
CA TYR A 82 -12.45 0.65 6.76
C TYR A 82 -13.43 1.71 6.25
N LYS A 83 -13.92 2.56 7.16
CA LYS A 83 -14.81 3.66 6.81
C LYS A 83 -14.46 4.89 7.65
N GLY A 84 -13.84 5.86 7.00
CA GLY A 84 -13.58 7.17 7.57
C GLY A 84 -14.83 8.04 7.66
N LYS A 85 -14.74 9.10 8.46
CA LYS A 85 -15.77 10.12 8.54
C LYS A 85 -15.42 11.31 7.66
N MET A 86 -16.44 12.06 7.27
CA MET A 86 -16.27 13.28 6.46
C MET A 86 -15.36 14.29 7.14
N ASN A 87 -14.34 14.76 6.41
CA ASN A 87 -13.35 15.73 6.87
C ASN A 87 -12.47 15.26 8.05
N GLU A 88 -12.44 13.97 8.33
CA GLU A 88 -11.55 13.38 9.34
C GLU A 88 -10.49 12.49 8.66
N ALA A 89 -9.30 12.45 9.24
CA ALA A 89 -8.26 11.53 8.78
C ALA A 89 -8.65 10.09 9.10
N LEU A 90 -8.37 9.18 8.17
CA LEU A 90 -8.50 7.75 8.36
C LEU A 90 -7.10 7.12 8.40
N LYS A 91 -6.81 6.38 9.46
CA LYS A 91 -5.59 5.56 9.55
C LYS A 91 -5.94 4.09 9.36
N VAL A 92 -5.19 3.42 8.49
CA VAL A 92 -5.36 2.01 8.16
C VAL A 92 -4.03 1.31 8.38
N THR A 93 -3.96 0.44 9.38
CA THR A 93 -2.80 -0.44 9.57
C THR A 93 -2.91 -1.62 8.61
N ILE A 94 -1.86 -1.87 7.84
CA ILE A 94 -1.82 -2.97 6.88
C ILE A 94 -1.47 -4.27 7.60
N GLU A 95 -2.43 -5.18 7.65
CA GLU A 95 -2.27 -6.47 8.35
C GLU A 95 -2.13 -7.66 7.40
N LYS A 96 -2.45 -7.48 6.11
CA LYS A 96 -2.49 -8.57 5.14
C LYS A 96 -2.02 -8.13 3.76
N GLU A 97 -1.33 -9.02 3.05
CA GLU A 97 -1.01 -8.84 1.63
C GLU A 97 -2.27 -8.80 0.77
N GLY A 98 -2.18 -8.03 -0.31
CA GLY A 98 -3.25 -7.89 -1.29
C GLY A 98 -3.40 -6.47 -1.80
N ALA A 99 -4.40 -6.27 -2.64
CA ALA A 99 -4.79 -4.96 -3.16
C ALA A 99 -6.00 -4.42 -2.38
N TYR A 100 -5.93 -3.18 -1.97
CA TYR A 100 -6.97 -2.46 -1.24
C TYR A 100 -7.42 -1.26 -2.07
N VAL A 101 -8.69 -1.18 -2.38
CA VAL A 101 -9.27 -0.05 -3.09
C VAL A 101 -10.07 0.80 -2.11
N PHE A 102 -9.75 2.09 -2.07
CA PHE A 102 -10.47 3.10 -1.31
C PHE A 102 -11.19 4.06 -2.27
N LYS A 103 -12.27 4.62 -1.82
CA LYS A 103 -13.05 5.65 -2.53
C LYS A 103 -13.33 6.83 -1.62
N CYS A 104 -13.50 8.02 -2.20
CA CYS A 104 -14.20 9.11 -1.54
C CYS A 104 -15.70 8.96 -1.84
N THR A 105 -16.52 8.79 -0.81
CA THR A 105 -17.95 8.49 -0.98
C THR A 105 -18.68 9.50 -1.85
N PRO A 106 -18.58 10.84 -1.64
CA PRO A 106 -19.26 11.80 -2.49
C PRO A 106 -18.64 11.96 -3.89
N HIS A 107 -17.36 11.60 -4.09
CA HIS A 107 -16.66 11.91 -5.35
C HIS A 107 -16.20 10.68 -6.14
N VAL A 108 -16.59 9.47 -5.74
CA VAL A 108 -16.25 8.24 -6.50
C VAL A 108 -16.75 8.30 -7.95
N GLY A 109 -17.90 8.90 -8.20
CA GLY A 109 -18.42 9.12 -9.56
C GLY A 109 -17.55 10.05 -10.41
N MET A 110 -16.71 10.87 -9.80
CA MET A 110 -15.74 11.75 -10.46
C MET A 110 -14.37 11.09 -10.67
N GLY A 111 -14.17 9.88 -10.16
CA GLY A 111 -12.91 9.15 -10.27
C GLY A 111 -12.04 9.19 -9.02
N MET A 112 -12.56 9.68 -7.87
CA MET A 112 -11.80 9.78 -6.64
C MET A 112 -11.67 8.42 -5.95
N VAL A 113 -10.65 7.66 -6.38
CA VAL A 113 -10.27 6.34 -5.84
C VAL A 113 -8.77 6.26 -5.59
N ALA A 114 -8.38 5.41 -4.66
CA ALA A 114 -6.97 5.11 -4.35
C ALA A 114 -6.75 3.59 -4.31
N LEU A 115 -5.53 3.18 -4.70
CA LEU A 115 -5.08 1.80 -4.69
C LEU A 115 -3.89 1.66 -3.72
N VAL A 116 -3.99 0.77 -2.75
CA VAL A 116 -2.86 0.35 -1.91
C VAL A 116 -2.52 -1.09 -2.24
N VAL A 117 -1.27 -1.36 -2.59
CA VAL A 117 -0.79 -2.69 -2.98
C VAL A 117 0.23 -3.18 -1.97
N VAL A 118 0.00 -4.36 -1.42
CA VAL A 118 0.85 -5.02 -0.43
C VAL A 118 1.32 -6.36 -0.98
N GLY A 119 2.62 -6.48 -1.17
CA GLY A 119 3.24 -7.60 -1.89
C GLY A 119 3.33 -7.38 -3.40
N ASP A 120 4.09 -8.22 -4.09
CA ASP A 120 4.38 -8.05 -5.52
C ASP A 120 3.27 -8.59 -6.43
N ALA A 121 2.53 -9.59 -5.96
CA ALA A 121 1.45 -10.23 -6.72
C ALA A 121 0.20 -10.43 -5.83
N PRO A 122 -0.59 -9.36 -5.63
CA PRO A 122 -1.74 -9.43 -4.74
C PRO A 122 -2.77 -10.47 -5.22
N ALA A 123 -3.10 -11.44 -4.35
CA ALA A 123 -3.95 -12.58 -4.71
C ALA A 123 -5.35 -12.17 -5.17
N ASN A 124 -5.85 -11.02 -4.73
CA ASN A 124 -7.17 -10.49 -5.08
C ASN A 124 -7.16 -9.52 -6.28
N ILE A 125 -6.05 -9.41 -7.03
CA ILE A 125 -5.94 -8.43 -8.12
C ILE A 125 -6.99 -8.63 -9.22
N GLU A 126 -7.32 -9.87 -9.55
CA GLU A 126 -8.34 -10.16 -10.55
C GLU A 126 -9.75 -9.73 -10.08
N ALA A 127 -10.04 -9.89 -8.79
CA ALA A 127 -11.29 -9.36 -8.21
C ALA A 127 -11.32 -7.83 -8.26
N VAL A 128 -10.18 -7.17 -8.02
CA VAL A 128 -10.04 -5.71 -8.12
C VAL A 128 -10.24 -5.24 -9.57
N LYS A 129 -9.67 -5.92 -10.56
CA LYS A 129 -9.87 -5.63 -12.00
C LYS A 129 -11.32 -5.83 -12.45
N ALA A 130 -11.99 -6.88 -11.96
CA ALA A 130 -13.38 -7.18 -12.29
C ALA A 130 -14.41 -6.38 -11.48
N GLY A 131 -13.98 -5.66 -10.44
CA GLY A 131 -14.86 -4.98 -9.49
C GLY A 131 -15.67 -3.86 -10.13
N LYS A 132 -16.96 -3.77 -9.75
CA LYS A 132 -17.88 -2.75 -10.27
C LYS A 132 -17.63 -1.41 -9.59
N LEU A 133 -17.33 -0.40 -10.38
CA LEU A 133 -17.16 1.00 -9.98
C LEU A 133 -17.86 1.91 -11.00
N PRO A 134 -18.17 3.17 -10.61
CA PRO A 134 -18.54 4.18 -11.59
C PRO A 134 -17.46 4.31 -12.68
N LYS A 135 -17.87 4.65 -13.91
CA LYS A 135 -16.98 4.64 -15.09
C LYS A 135 -15.63 5.33 -14.84
N LYS A 136 -15.65 6.58 -14.38
CA LYS A 136 -14.41 7.35 -14.14
C LYS A 136 -13.53 6.74 -13.03
N ALA A 137 -14.15 6.17 -12.00
CA ALA A 137 -13.41 5.48 -10.93
C ALA A 137 -12.76 4.19 -11.45
N ARG A 138 -13.45 3.46 -12.35
CA ARG A 138 -12.88 2.26 -12.98
C ARG A 138 -11.70 2.64 -13.88
N GLU A 139 -11.86 3.64 -14.74
CA GLU A 139 -10.81 4.15 -15.62
C GLU A 139 -9.58 4.59 -14.81
N LYS A 140 -9.79 5.34 -13.73
CA LYS A 140 -8.71 5.77 -12.83
C LYS A 140 -8.01 4.59 -12.15
N LEU A 141 -8.77 3.63 -11.64
CA LEU A 141 -8.19 2.45 -10.99
C LEU A 141 -7.40 1.58 -11.98
N ASP A 142 -7.89 1.40 -13.22
CA ASP A 142 -7.18 0.66 -14.27
C ASP A 142 -5.86 1.34 -14.66
N GLU A 143 -5.86 2.69 -14.71
CA GLU A 143 -4.65 3.47 -14.94
C GLU A 143 -3.59 3.22 -13.83
N GLU A 144 -4.02 3.24 -12.56
CA GLU A 144 -3.12 3.02 -11.42
C GLU A 144 -2.62 1.56 -11.35
N ILE A 145 -3.46 0.58 -11.67
CA ILE A 145 -3.07 -0.83 -11.79
C ILE A 145 -1.98 -0.99 -12.87
N ALA A 146 -2.18 -0.38 -14.04
CA ALA A 146 -1.22 -0.43 -15.14
C ALA A 146 0.12 0.23 -14.79
N LYS A 147 0.11 1.37 -14.08
CA LYS A 147 1.34 2.05 -13.60
C LYS A 147 2.16 1.17 -12.65
N LEU A 148 1.52 0.30 -11.91
CA LEU A 148 2.18 -0.64 -10.99
C LEU A 148 2.57 -1.97 -11.63
N ASN A 149 2.30 -2.16 -12.94
CA ASN A 149 2.53 -3.39 -13.72
C ASN A 149 1.81 -4.63 -13.13
N LEU A 150 0.57 -4.47 -12.71
CA LEU A 150 -0.29 -5.50 -12.12
C LEU A 150 -1.34 -6.02 -13.10
#